data_8e7fd5986c736f9fb0eddef1c9484a59
#
_entry.id   8e7fd5986c736f9fb0eddef1c9484a59
#
_cell.length_a   1.000
_cell.length_b   1.000
_cell.length_c   1.000
_cell.angle_alpha   90.00
_cell.angle_beta   90.00
_cell.angle_gamma   90.00
#
_symmetry.space_group_name_H-M   'P 1'
#
loop_
_entity.id
_entity.type
_entity.pdbx_description
1 polymer ?
#
loop_
_entity_poly.entity_id
_entity_poly.type
_entity_poly.pdbx_seq_one_letter_code
_entity_poly.pdbx_strand_id
1 'polypeptide(L)'
;MACTNKGWEVVSRKISSCLKRKKGIENRDNSIAERWEILSGKNNWEGLLDPLDYDLRGYLIHYGQMPQAMCDSFNNEKVSKYRGTSRYSKKNLFTRVGLDKYKYYEITKYVYGASDVFDNMKESNWIGFVAVATDEGKVELGRREILIAWRGTRTQSERNEDDKWSLVQPTKIFGENTDNILVHKGFYSVYTCLNEASNFNRTTSARDQVLEEVKRLLKQYSKEEISISVAGQSLGSSLGTLCAIDIVVNQINKEFPVTAFLLGCPRVGEANFKKAYKNLKNLRILRVTNVSDPIPKLMERGQVEGSATEWRAYEDVGFELVIDTTKSEYLKKDIFSHMLEVYLHGIAGTHGLEGEFKLEINRDIALVNKQGDYLKDEYGIPTSWWIEKNKGMVQQEDGSWILIDHETLFL
;
A
#
# COMPACT_ATOMS: atom_id res chain seq x y z
N MET A 1 9.33 50.27 9.31
CA MET A 1 8.45 49.28 10.00
C MET A 1 9.14 47.94 9.95
N ALA A 2 9.65 47.48 11.06
CA ALA A 2 10.45 46.24 11.14
C ALA A 2 9.51 45.07 11.37
N CYS A 3 9.39 44.18 10.40
CA CYS A 3 8.72 42.87 10.58
C CYS A 3 9.66 41.94 11.34
N THR A 4 9.22 41.46 12.45
CA THR A 4 9.98 40.74 13.46
C THR A 4 10.27 39.31 13.05
N ASN A 5 11.56 38.96 12.98
CA ASN A 5 12.19 37.68 12.72
C ASN A 5 11.97 36.62 13.83
N LYS A 6 10.84 36.58 14.54
CA LYS A 6 10.63 35.67 15.66
C LYS A 6 10.20 34.24 15.26
N GLY A 7 9.65 34.03 14.06
CA GLY A 7 9.20 32.70 13.60
C GLY A 7 10.34 31.77 13.23
N TRP A 8 11.39 32.27 12.61
CA TRP A 8 12.52 31.47 12.18
C TRP A 8 13.49 31.03 13.29
N GLU A 9 13.60 31.82 14.38
CA GLU A 9 14.44 31.43 15.51
C GLU A 9 13.87 30.26 16.34
N VAL A 10 12.56 30.11 16.42
CA VAL A 10 11.92 29.01 17.16
C VAL A 10 12.08 27.68 16.39
N VAL A 11 11.97 27.72 15.06
CA VAL A 11 12.20 26.56 14.19
C VAL A 11 13.69 26.15 14.21
N SER A 12 14.60 27.14 14.14
CA SER A 12 16.05 26.90 14.19
C SER A 12 16.53 26.32 15.52
N ARG A 13 15.96 26.74 16.67
CA ARG A 13 16.33 26.18 18.00
C ARG A 13 15.81 24.75 18.21
N LYS A 14 14.64 24.38 17.68
CA LYS A 14 14.15 22.99 17.69
C LYS A 14 14.98 22.08 16.77
N ILE A 15 15.46 22.58 15.65
CA ILE A 15 16.37 21.85 14.73
C ILE A 15 17.74 21.60 15.40
N SER A 16 18.26 22.57 16.18
CA SER A 16 19.56 22.42 16.87
C SER A 16 19.54 21.42 18.02
N SER A 17 18.40 21.21 18.69
CA SER A 17 18.27 20.16 19.72
C SER A 17 18.15 18.76 19.12
N CYS A 18 17.65 18.64 17.87
CA CYS A 18 17.60 17.40 17.13
C CYS A 18 19.00 16.93 16.64
N LEU A 19 19.91 17.88 16.33
CA LEU A 19 21.27 17.59 15.89
C LEU A 19 22.18 16.99 16.99
N LYS A 20 21.87 17.21 18.28
CA LYS A 20 22.60 16.61 19.40
C LYS A 20 22.26 15.13 19.66
N ARG A 21 21.13 14.62 19.12
CA ARG A 21 20.79 13.18 19.17
C ARG A 21 21.44 12.32 18.07
N LYS A 22 22.10 12.92 17.09
CA LYS A 22 22.77 12.19 15.97
C LYS A 22 23.87 11.22 16.39
N LYS A 23 24.46 11.33 17.58
CA LYS A 23 25.52 10.43 18.06
C LYS A 23 25.06 9.03 18.50
N GLY A 24 23.76 8.77 18.57
CA GLY A 24 23.21 7.44 18.92
C GLY A 24 22.61 6.68 17.73
N ILE A 25 22.60 7.27 16.53
CA ILE A 25 21.94 6.72 15.34
C ILE A 25 22.94 6.06 14.37
N GLU A 26 24.24 6.37 14.48
CA GLU A 26 25.25 5.93 13.52
C GLU A 26 25.58 4.41 13.55
N ASN A 27 25.00 3.62 14.48
CA ASN A 27 25.24 2.16 14.56
C ASN A 27 23.97 1.31 14.30
N ARG A 28 22.90 1.84 13.69
CA ARG A 28 21.64 1.11 13.47
C ARG A 28 21.39 0.63 12.03
N ASP A 29 22.25 1.02 11.08
CA ASP A 29 22.00 0.72 9.65
C ASP A 29 22.04 -0.78 9.31
N ASN A 30 22.67 -1.61 10.14
CA ASN A 30 22.65 -3.08 9.98
C ASN A 30 21.45 -3.78 10.63
N SER A 31 20.63 -3.07 11.40
CA SER A 31 19.57 -3.73 12.22
C SER A 31 18.43 -4.28 11.40
N ILE A 32 18.04 -3.65 10.28
CA ILE A 32 16.95 -4.11 9.41
C ILE A 32 17.37 -5.39 8.67
N ALA A 33 18.57 -5.40 8.06
CA ALA A 33 19.08 -6.56 7.34
C ALA A 33 19.25 -7.79 8.25
N GLU A 34 19.67 -7.58 9.50
CA GLU A 34 19.86 -8.67 10.48
C GLU A 34 18.53 -9.16 11.08
N ARG A 35 17.53 -8.27 11.16
CA ARG A 35 16.22 -8.53 11.82
C ARG A 35 15.07 -8.77 10.86
N TRP A 36 15.30 -8.79 9.55
CA TRP A 36 14.24 -8.81 8.56
C TRP A 36 13.22 -9.93 8.75
N GLU A 37 13.63 -11.12 9.14
CA GLU A 37 12.71 -12.24 9.39
C GLU A 37 11.72 -11.94 10.52
N ILE A 38 12.24 -11.36 11.63
CA ILE A 38 11.41 -11.00 12.80
C ILE A 38 10.49 -9.82 12.44
N LEU A 39 11.04 -8.81 11.77
CA LEU A 39 10.25 -7.67 11.28
C LEU A 39 9.18 -8.10 10.26
N SER A 40 9.43 -9.16 9.50
CA SER A 40 8.46 -9.80 8.60
C SER A 40 7.57 -10.85 9.30
N GLY A 41 7.56 -10.87 10.63
CA GLY A 41 6.59 -11.65 11.42
C GLY A 41 6.95 -13.11 11.63
N LYS A 42 8.22 -13.50 11.58
CA LYS A 42 8.66 -14.89 11.87
C LYS A 42 8.06 -15.42 13.18
N ASN A 43 7.95 -14.56 14.21
CA ASN A 43 7.37 -14.86 15.51
C ASN A 43 6.02 -14.12 15.71
N ASN A 44 5.24 -13.89 14.64
CA ASN A 44 3.95 -13.19 14.69
C ASN A 44 4.01 -11.80 15.34
N TRP A 45 5.14 -11.11 15.24
CA TRP A 45 5.43 -9.80 15.84
C TRP A 45 5.28 -9.76 17.36
N GLU A 46 5.41 -10.90 18.05
CA GLU A 46 5.36 -10.95 19.51
C GLU A 46 6.40 -10.01 20.12
N GLY A 47 5.95 -9.13 21.04
CA GLY A 47 6.77 -8.13 21.70
C GLY A 47 7.18 -6.92 20.82
N LEU A 48 6.72 -6.81 19.57
CA LEU A 48 7.07 -5.72 18.67
C LEU A 48 5.93 -4.71 18.43
N LEU A 49 4.69 -5.07 18.77
CA LEU A 49 3.52 -4.23 18.46
C LEU A 49 3.19 -3.20 19.56
N ASP A 50 3.43 -3.54 20.83
CA ASP A 50 3.14 -2.66 21.96
C ASP A 50 4.21 -2.84 23.07
N PRO A 51 5.07 -1.83 23.32
CA PRO A 51 5.24 -0.61 22.50
C PRO A 51 5.76 -0.95 21.09
N LEU A 52 5.37 -0.15 20.10
CA LEU A 52 5.79 -0.39 18.72
C LEU A 52 7.31 -0.26 18.57
N ASP A 53 7.94 -1.38 18.18
CA ASP A 53 9.38 -1.49 17.95
C ASP A 53 9.86 -0.44 16.92
N TYR A 54 11.03 0.15 17.16
CA TYR A 54 11.55 1.25 16.34
C TYR A 54 11.82 0.81 14.89
N ASP A 55 12.42 -0.37 14.69
CA ASP A 55 12.75 -0.85 13.34
C ASP A 55 11.48 -1.31 12.61
N LEU A 56 10.54 -1.95 13.32
CA LEU A 56 9.23 -2.30 12.75
C LEU A 56 8.44 -1.05 12.34
N ARG A 57 8.53 0.05 13.11
CA ARG A 57 7.94 1.34 12.75
C ARG A 57 8.49 1.85 11.42
N GLY A 58 9.81 1.87 11.27
CA GLY A 58 10.48 2.22 10.01
C GLY A 58 10.08 1.31 8.85
N TYR A 59 9.97 0.02 9.13
CA TYR A 59 9.57 -1.01 8.18
C TYR A 59 8.13 -0.83 7.67
N LEU A 60 7.19 -0.53 8.57
CA LEU A 60 5.80 -0.22 8.20
C LEU A 60 5.68 1.06 7.38
N ILE A 61 6.45 2.10 7.70
CA ILE A 61 6.51 3.33 6.91
C ILE A 61 7.06 3.03 5.51
N HIS A 62 8.13 2.23 5.43
CA HIS A 62 8.73 1.81 4.17
C HIS A 62 7.68 1.16 3.24
N TYR A 63 6.95 0.16 3.72
CA TYR A 63 5.92 -0.50 2.90
C TYR A 63 4.71 0.39 2.62
N GLY A 64 4.30 1.23 3.55
CA GLY A 64 3.20 2.16 3.33
C GLY A 64 3.50 3.25 2.29
N GLN A 65 4.76 3.60 2.07
CA GLN A 65 5.16 4.55 1.03
C GLN A 65 4.98 3.98 -0.39
N MET A 66 4.91 2.66 -0.58
CA MET A 66 4.74 2.04 -1.88
C MET A 66 3.36 2.31 -2.49
N PRO A 67 2.23 2.02 -1.81
CA PRO A 67 0.93 2.45 -2.29
C PRO A 67 0.79 3.98 -2.37
N GLN A 68 1.47 4.76 -1.50
CA GLN A 68 1.45 6.22 -1.59
C GLN A 68 2.10 6.72 -2.89
N ALA A 69 3.22 6.14 -3.30
CA ALA A 69 3.87 6.48 -4.58
C ALA A 69 2.91 6.31 -5.77
N MET A 70 2.07 5.29 -5.74
CA MET A 70 1.04 5.10 -6.78
C MET A 70 -0.06 6.14 -6.70
N CYS A 71 -0.51 6.52 -5.50
CA CYS A 71 -1.49 7.58 -5.32
C CYS A 71 -0.99 8.92 -5.83
N ASP A 72 0.30 9.21 -5.62
CA ASP A 72 0.95 10.46 -6.02
C ASP A 72 1.16 10.57 -7.55
N SER A 73 1.20 9.45 -8.24
CA SER A 73 1.49 9.37 -9.68
C SER A 73 0.33 8.88 -10.54
N PHE A 74 -0.82 8.57 -9.96
CA PHE A 74 -1.99 8.11 -10.71
C PHE A 74 -2.59 9.22 -11.58
N ASN A 75 -2.78 8.95 -12.87
CA ASN A 75 -3.39 9.87 -13.81
C ASN A 75 -4.91 9.77 -13.77
N ASN A 76 -5.56 10.71 -13.07
CA ASN A 76 -7.03 10.81 -13.00
C ASN A 76 -7.60 11.95 -13.87
N GLU A 77 -6.83 12.51 -14.81
CA GLU A 77 -7.28 13.58 -15.69
C GLU A 77 -8.33 13.09 -16.68
N LYS A 78 -9.55 13.61 -16.58
CA LYS A 78 -10.70 13.13 -17.37
C LYS A 78 -10.50 13.26 -18.89
N VAL A 79 -9.75 14.27 -19.32
CA VAL A 79 -9.49 14.54 -20.75
C VAL A 79 -8.23 13.85 -21.28
N SER A 80 -7.47 13.19 -20.42
CA SER A 80 -6.25 12.50 -20.82
C SER A 80 -6.56 11.14 -21.44
N LYS A 81 -6.00 10.85 -22.61
CA LYS A 81 -6.03 9.51 -23.22
C LYS A 81 -5.30 8.45 -22.37
N TYR A 82 -4.48 8.90 -21.42
CA TYR A 82 -3.73 8.05 -20.48
C TYR A 82 -4.38 8.00 -19.09
N ARG A 83 -5.64 8.41 -18.97
CA ARG A 83 -6.38 8.28 -17.71
C ARG A 83 -6.39 6.83 -17.26
N GLY A 84 -6.26 6.61 -15.95
CA GLY A 84 -6.21 5.27 -15.36
C GLY A 84 -4.82 4.62 -15.36
N THR A 85 -3.78 5.32 -15.87
CA THR A 85 -2.40 4.81 -15.88
C THR A 85 -1.50 5.56 -14.90
N SER A 86 -0.24 5.10 -14.74
CA SER A 86 0.80 5.88 -14.08
C SER A 86 1.22 7.05 -14.96
N ARG A 87 1.54 8.19 -14.36
CA ARG A 87 2.14 9.35 -15.06
C ARG A 87 3.61 9.15 -15.39
N TYR A 88 4.25 8.19 -14.75
CA TYR A 88 5.69 7.95 -14.87
C TYR A 88 5.97 6.51 -15.26
N SER A 89 7.06 6.32 -15.99
CA SER A 89 7.57 5.00 -16.31
C SER A 89 8.04 4.26 -15.04
N LYS A 90 8.14 2.93 -15.11
CA LYS A 90 8.62 2.08 -14.03
C LYS A 90 9.97 2.55 -13.48
N LYS A 91 10.88 2.94 -14.36
CA LYS A 91 12.24 3.40 -14.01
C LYS A 91 12.25 4.67 -13.16
N ASN A 92 11.31 5.57 -13.40
CA ASN A 92 11.36 6.94 -12.86
C ASN A 92 10.32 7.18 -11.75
N LEU A 93 9.43 6.22 -11.47
CA LEU A 93 8.33 6.41 -10.52
C LEU A 93 8.81 6.94 -9.17
N PHE A 94 9.74 6.24 -8.53
CA PHE A 94 10.17 6.58 -7.16
C PHE A 94 10.84 7.96 -7.10
N THR A 95 11.73 8.25 -8.02
CA THR A 95 12.39 9.57 -8.11
C THR A 95 11.38 10.70 -8.33
N ARG A 96 10.40 10.49 -9.22
CA ARG A 96 9.40 11.52 -9.55
C ARG A 96 8.42 11.82 -8.41
N VAL A 97 8.22 10.89 -7.49
CA VAL A 97 7.38 11.09 -6.30
C VAL A 97 8.19 11.45 -5.04
N GLY A 98 9.49 11.76 -5.20
CA GLY A 98 10.36 12.18 -4.10
C GLY A 98 10.83 11.04 -3.20
N LEU A 99 10.89 9.82 -3.72
CA LEU A 99 11.38 8.64 -3.04
C LEU A 99 12.76 8.19 -3.55
N ASP A 100 13.69 9.12 -3.71
CA ASP A 100 15.04 8.84 -4.26
C ASP A 100 15.83 7.78 -3.49
N LYS A 101 15.53 7.60 -2.20
CA LYS A 101 16.14 6.55 -1.36
C LYS A 101 15.73 5.14 -1.77
N TYR A 102 14.66 5.01 -2.60
CA TYR A 102 14.12 3.71 -3.06
C TYR A 102 14.76 3.18 -4.35
N LYS A 103 15.96 3.68 -4.71
CA LYS A 103 16.83 3.06 -5.72
C LYS A 103 17.16 1.59 -5.43
N TYR A 104 16.80 1.11 -4.23
CA TYR A 104 16.92 -0.29 -3.83
C TYR A 104 15.94 -1.22 -4.54
N TYR A 105 14.96 -0.71 -5.28
CA TYR A 105 14.02 -1.53 -6.04
C TYR A 105 13.99 -1.16 -7.51
N GLU A 106 13.86 -2.20 -8.33
CA GLU A 106 13.48 -2.09 -9.73
C GLU A 106 12.00 -2.51 -9.86
N ILE A 107 11.14 -1.62 -10.38
CA ILE A 107 9.77 -1.98 -10.74
C ILE A 107 9.81 -2.77 -12.05
N THR A 108 9.43 -4.02 -12.00
CA THR A 108 9.48 -4.93 -13.15
C THR A 108 8.16 -4.97 -13.91
N LYS A 109 7.02 -4.79 -13.22
CA LYS A 109 5.68 -4.88 -13.80
C LYS A 109 4.72 -3.86 -13.20
N TYR A 110 4.01 -3.09 -14.04
CA TYR A 110 2.78 -2.42 -13.64
C TYR A 110 1.60 -3.39 -13.78
N VAL A 111 0.66 -3.33 -12.85
CA VAL A 111 -0.48 -4.24 -12.74
C VAL A 111 -1.77 -3.46 -12.94
N TYR A 112 -2.62 -3.95 -13.85
CA TYR A 112 -3.89 -3.33 -14.18
C TYR A 112 -5.04 -4.25 -13.78
N GLY A 113 -6.05 -3.69 -13.10
CA GLY A 113 -7.29 -4.36 -12.74
C GLY A 113 -8.47 -3.79 -13.51
N ALA A 114 -9.53 -4.58 -13.63
CA ALA A 114 -10.78 -4.18 -14.23
C ALA A 114 -11.84 -3.92 -13.16
N SER A 115 -12.59 -2.83 -13.30
CA SER A 115 -13.75 -2.50 -12.47
C SER A 115 -14.94 -2.11 -13.35
N ASP A 116 -16.16 -2.43 -12.88
CA ASP A 116 -17.38 -2.12 -13.61
C ASP A 116 -17.71 -0.62 -13.52
N VAL A 117 -18.02 -0.01 -14.65
CA VAL A 117 -18.48 1.39 -14.72
C VAL A 117 -20.01 1.44 -14.69
N PHE A 118 -20.64 0.94 -15.75
CA PHE A 118 -22.11 0.83 -15.92
C PHE A 118 -22.43 -0.30 -16.94
N ASP A 119 -23.53 -0.99 -16.79
CA ASP A 119 -24.13 -1.90 -17.79
C ASP A 119 -23.10 -2.79 -18.52
N ASN A 120 -22.29 -3.51 -17.78
CA ASN A 120 -21.21 -4.38 -18.27
C ASN A 120 -20.03 -3.66 -18.94
N MET A 121 -19.97 -2.34 -18.93
CA MET A 121 -18.75 -1.62 -19.31
C MET A 121 -17.74 -1.64 -18.19
N LYS A 122 -16.51 -2.00 -18.52
CA LYS A 122 -15.38 -2.05 -17.57
C LYS A 122 -14.37 -0.95 -17.86
N GLU A 123 -13.79 -0.43 -16.80
CA GLU A 123 -12.64 0.45 -16.84
C GLU A 123 -11.40 -0.32 -16.36
N SER A 124 -10.28 -0.15 -17.05
CA SER A 124 -8.99 -0.72 -16.64
C SER A 124 -8.14 0.34 -16.02
N ASN A 125 -7.71 0.11 -14.78
CA ASN A 125 -6.89 1.06 -14.05
C ASN A 125 -5.60 0.40 -13.56
N TRP A 126 -4.52 1.17 -13.55
CA TRP A 126 -3.29 0.82 -12.87
C TRP A 126 -3.53 0.78 -11.36
N ILE A 127 -3.48 -0.41 -10.78
CA ILE A 127 -3.84 -0.65 -9.37
C ILE A 127 -2.69 -1.19 -8.53
N GLY A 128 -1.59 -1.60 -9.16
CA GLY A 128 -0.46 -2.17 -8.44
C GLY A 128 0.81 -2.20 -9.27
N PHE A 129 1.89 -2.61 -8.62
CA PHE A 129 3.13 -2.97 -9.29
C PHE A 129 3.82 -4.15 -8.60
N VAL A 130 4.69 -4.82 -9.35
CA VAL A 130 5.67 -5.77 -8.83
C VAL A 130 7.05 -5.14 -8.99
N ALA A 131 7.85 -5.20 -7.94
CA ALA A 131 9.24 -4.76 -7.93
C ALA A 131 10.12 -5.84 -7.31
N VAL A 132 11.42 -5.75 -7.57
CA VAL A 132 12.42 -6.64 -6.98
C VAL A 132 13.56 -5.80 -6.42
N ALA A 133 14.11 -6.19 -5.28
CA ALA A 133 15.28 -5.54 -4.73
C ALA A 133 16.45 -5.63 -5.71
N THR A 134 17.16 -4.50 -5.92
CA THR A 134 18.45 -4.46 -6.64
C THR A 134 19.54 -5.17 -5.81
N ASP A 135 20.75 -5.29 -6.33
CA ASP A 135 21.83 -5.87 -5.53
C ASP A 135 22.19 -4.99 -4.32
N GLU A 136 22.14 -3.66 -4.48
CA GLU A 136 22.26 -2.73 -3.35
C GLU A 136 21.07 -2.89 -2.37
N GLY A 137 19.86 -3.00 -2.89
CA GLY A 137 18.67 -3.22 -2.07
C GLY A 137 18.71 -4.54 -1.31
N LYS A 138 19.27 -5.60 -1.91
CA LYS A 138 19.47 -6.88 -1.24
C LYS A 138 20.38 -6.74 0.00
N VAL A 139 21.45 -5.96 -0.10
CA VAL A 139 22.37 -5.69 1.03
C VAL A 139 21.63 -4.95 2.15
N GLU A 140 20.92 -3.89 1.83
CA GLU A 140 20.17 -3.07 2.78
C GLU A 140 19.02 -3.82 3.48
N LEU A 141 18.37 -4.72 2.74
CA LEU A 141 17.20 -5.48 3.23
C LEU A 141 17.57 -6.85 3.82
N GLY A 142 18.81 -7.29 3.64
CA GLY A 142 19.31 -8.59 4.09
C GLY A 142 18.90 -9.78 3.22
N ARG A 143 18.10 -9.57 2.16
CA ARG A 143 17.64 -10.63 1.24
C ARG A 143 17.16 -10.06 -0.09
N ARG A 144 17.03 -10.92 -1.10
CA ARG A 144 16.33 -10.57 -2.35
C ARG A 144 14.83 -10.49 -2.06
N GLU A 145 14.27 -9.32 -2.05
CA GLU A 145 12.83 -9.13 -1.84
C GLU A 145 12.09 -8.96 -3.16
N ILE A 146 10.98 -9.68 -3.32
CA ILE A 146 9.97 -9.42 -4.33
C ILE A 146 8.86 -8.64 -3.64
N LEU A 147 8.64 -7.39 -4.05
CA LEU A 147 7.65 -6.49 -3.47
C LEU A 147 6.47 -6.35 -4.42
N ILE A 148 5.27 -6.58 -3.90
CA ILE A 148 4.00 -6.35 -4.58
C ILE A 148 3.28 -5.23 -3.85
N ALA A 149 2.93 -4.15 -4.55
CA ALA A 149 2.24 -3.03 -3.95
C ALA A 149 0.90 -2.78 -4.64
N TRP A 150 -0.14 -2.49 -3.84
CA TRP A 150 -1.50 -2.25 -4.26
C TRP A 150 -2.00 -0.91 -3.71
N ARG A 151 -2.49 -0.02 -4.57
CA ARG A 151 -3.06 1.27 -4.13
C ARG A 151 -4.52 1.16 -3.73
N GLY A 152 -4.97 2.13 -2.96
CA GLY A 152 -6.39 2.31 -2.65
C GLY A 152 -7.21 2.87 -3.82
N THR A 153 -8.49 3.02 -3.60
CA THR A 153 -9.50 3.50 -4.56
C THR A 153 -9.19 4.91 -5.06
N ARG A 154 -9.19 5.09 -6.38
CA ARG A 154 -8.93 6.38 -7.05
C ARG A 154 -10.01 6.78 -8.06
N THR A 155 -10.84 5.84 -8.51
CA THR A 155 -11.89 6.09 -9.51
C THR A 155 -13.28 5.73 -8.98
N GLN A 156 -14.31 6.22 -9.65
CA GLN A 156 -15.70 5.89 -9.28
C GLN A 156 -16.02 4.43 -9.56
N SER A 157 -15.47 3.86 -10.64
CA SER A 157 -15.65 2.44 -10.96
C SER A 157 -15.09 1.52 -9.86
N GLU A 158 -13.93 1.85 -9.31
CA GLU A 158 -13.35 1.14 -8.17
C GLU A 158 -14.22 1.28 -6.92
N ARG A 159 -14.77 2.47 -6.65
CA ARG A 159 -15.71 2.70 -5.54
C ARG A 159 -16.97 1.86 -5.67
N ASN A 160 -17.48 1.72 -6.89
CA ASN A 160 -18.62 0.84 -7.15
C ASN A 160 -18.32 -0.62 -6.82
N GLU A 161 -17.05 -1.07 -7.01
CA GLU A 161 -16.63 -2.39 -6.58
C GLU A 161 -16.52 -2.48 -5.05
N ASP A 162 -16.01 -1.45 -4.37
CA ASP A 162 -15.94 -1.40 -2.91
C ASP A 162 -17.33 -1.57 -2.27
N ASP A 163 -18.38 -1.07 -2.93
CA ASP A 163 -19.77 -1.12 -2.45
C ASP A 163 -20.49 -2.46 -2.77
N LYS A 164 -19.86 -3.40 -3.46
CA LYS A 164 -20.43 -4.73 -3.77
C LYS A 164 -20.21 -5.71 -2.61
N TRP A 165 -20.87 -5.51 -1.49
CA TRP A 165 -20.71 -6.27 -0.24
C TRP A 165 -21.21 -7.73 -0.28
N SER A 166 -21.65 -8.20 -1.44
CA SER A 166 -22.01 -9.62 -1.61
C SER A 166 -20.80 -10.52 -1.43
N LEU A 167 -21.05 -11.72 -0.96
CA LEU A 167 -20.05 -12.76 -0.76
C LEU A 167 -20.11 -13.79 -1.88
N VAL A 168 -18.95 -14.09 -2.47
CA VAL A 168 -18.80 -15.07 -3.57
C VAL A 168 -17.71 -16.08 -3.27
N GLN A 169 -17.80 -17.24 -3.90
CA GLN A 169 -16.73 -18.25 -3.82
C GLN A 169 -15.50 -17.82 -4.65
N PRO A 170 -14.33 -17.77 -4.05
CA PRO A 170 -13.09 -17.39 -4.74
C PRO A 170 -12.46 -18.59 -5.48
N THR A 171 -13.18 -19.16 -6.45
CA THR A 171 -12.80 -20.38 -7.15
C THR A 171 -11.45 -20.30 -7.88
N LYS A 172 -11.06 -19.11 -8.37
CA LYS A 172 -9.74 -18.91 -9.00
C LYS A 172 -8.58 -19.01 -8.00
N ILE A 173 -8.84 -18.80 -6.70
CA ILE A 173 -7.82 -18.87 -5.64
C ILE A 173 -7.77 -20.27 -5.04
N PHE A 174 -8.93 -20.82 -4.64
CA PHE A 174 -9.00 -22.07 -3.89
C PHE A 174 -9.45 -23.28 -4.70
N GLY A 175 -9.85 -23.10 -5.97
CA GLY A 175 -10.47 -24.16 -6.79
C GLY A 175 -11.98 -24.29 -6.57
N GLU A 176 -12.61 -25.28 -7.20
CA GLU A 176 -14.07 -25.44 -7.17
C GLU A 176 -14.60 -26.16 -5.90
N ASN A 177 -13.78 -26.98 -5.27
CA ASN A 177 -14.16 -27.78 -4.08
C ASN A 177 -13.75 -27.04 -2.79
N THR A 178 -14.18 -25.82 -2.64
CA THR A 178 -13.81 -25.00 -1.49
C THR A 178 -14.94 -25.01 -0.47
N ASP A 179 -14.77 -25.65 0.65
CA ASP A 179 -15.62 -25.76 1.83
C ASP A 179 -16.37 -24.46 2.23
N ASN A 180 -17.20 -23.92 1.34
CA ASN A 180 -17.96 -22.68 1.53
C ASN A 180 -17.11 -21.45 1.91
N ILE A 181 -15.87 -21.36 1.45
CA ILE A 181 -15.05 -20.15 1.60
C ILE A 181 -15.67 -19.03 0.75
N LEU A 182 -15.96 -17.90 1.40
CA LEU A 182 -16.59 -16.76 0.74
C LEU A 182 -15.78 -15.49 0.97
N VAL A 183 -15.67 -14.67 -0.08
CA VAL A 183 -14.98 -13.38 -0.07
C VAL A 183 -15.84 -12.27 -0.67
N HIS A 184 -15.48 -11.03 -0.40
CA HIS A 184 -16.11 -9.85 -0.95
C HIS A 184 -16.06 -9.83 -2.48
N LYS A 185 -17.25 -9.76 -3.10
CA LYS A 185 -17.43 -9.86 -4.56
C LYS A 185 -16.63 -8.80 -5.31
N GLY A 186 -16.72 -7.54 -4.89
CA GLY A 186 -16.06 -6.44 -5.58
C GLY A 186 -14.54 -6.56 -5.56
N PHE A 187 -13.93 -6.85 -4.40
CA PHE A 187 -12.47 -7.03 -4.31
C PHE A 187 -12.00 -8.21 -5.14
N TYR A 188 -12.74 -9.33 -5.11
CA TYR A 188 -12.45 -10.49 -5.92
C TYR A 188 -12.58 -10.20 -7.41
N SER A 189 -13.60 -9.41 -7.81
CA SER A 189 -13.81 -8.95 -9.18
C SER A 189 -12.60 -8.15 -9.68
N VAL A 190 -12.20 -7.09 -8.97
CA VAL A 190 -11.04 -6.27 -9.37
C VAL A 190 -9.76 -7.12 -9.51
N TYR A 191 -9.58 -8.09 -8.63
CA TYR A 191 -8.41 -8.96 -8.63
C TYR A 191 -8.40 -9.96 -9.81
N THR A 192 -9.58 -10.48 -10.22
CA THR A 192 -9.67 -11.64 -11.12
C THR A 192 -10.35 -11.39 -12.46
N CYS A 193 -10.99 -10.23 -12.67
CA CYS A 193 -11.70 -9.95 -13.91
C CYS A 193 -10.78 -9.47 -15.02
N LEU A 194 -11.22 -9.75 -16.25
CA LEU A 194 -10.64 -9.25 -17.50
C LEU A 194 -11.46 -8.06 -18.00
N ASN A 195 -10.83 -7.23 -18.82
CA ASN A 195 -11.50 -6.24 -19.65
C ASN A 195 -11.07 -6.43 -21.11
N GLU A 196 -11.87 -7.11 -21.89
CA GLU A 196 -11.57 -7.46 -23.28
C GLU A 196 -11.38 -6.23 -24.20
N ALA A 197 -11.95 -5.09 -23.80
CA ALA A 197 -11.80 -3.82 -24.52
C ALA A 197 -10.48 -3.09 -24.20
N SER A 198 -9.73 -3.54 -23.19
CA SER A 198 -8.50 -2.88 -22.74
C SER A 198 -7.24 -3.59 -23.22
N ASN A 199 -6.25 -2.81 -23.67
CA ASN A 199 -4.93 -3.36 -23.98
C ASN A 199 -4.12 -3.78 -22.73
N PHE A 200 -4.50 -3.32 -21.55
CA PHE A 200 -3.75 -3.58 -20.31
C PHE A 200 -4.06 -4.93 -19.68
N ASN A 201 -5.31 -5.36 -19.74
CA ASN A 201 -5.75 -6.59 -19.09
C ASN A 201 -6.84 -7.36 -19.88
N ARG A 202 -6.70 -7.36 -21.20
CA ARG A 202 -7.60 -8.09 -22.13
C ARG A 202 -7.56 -9.59 -21.89
N THR A 203 -6.38 -10.15 -21.71
CA THR A 203 -6.14 -11.60 -21.61
C THR A 203 -5.61 -12.05 -20.26
N THR A 204 -5.17 -11.11 -19.41
CA THR A 204 -4.62 -11.38 -18.08
C THR A 204 -5.26 -10.48 -17.05
N SER A 205 -5.84 -11.06 -16.01
CA SER A 205 -6.35 -10.32 -14.86
C SER A 205 -5.21 -9.72 -14.04
N ALA A 206 -5.52 -8.86 -13.07
CA ALA A 206 -4.52 -8.37 -12.12
C ALA A 206 -3.81 -9.53 -11.39
N ARG A 207 -4.58 -10.56 -11.01
CA ARG A 207 -4.08 -11.80 -10.44
C ARG A 207 -3.03 -12.46 -11.34
N ASP A 208 -3.38 -12.68 -12.60
CA ASP A 208 -2.51 -13.39 -13.55
C ASP A 208 -1.21 -12.62 -13.77
N GLN A 209 -1.31 -11.30 -13.98
CA GLN A 209 -0.16 -10.40 -14.15
C GLN A 209 0.83 -10.49 -12.98
N VAL A 210 0.33 -10.51 -11.73
CA VAL A 210 1.19 -10.63 -10.55
C VAL A 210 1.79 -12.02 -10.44
N LEU A 211 0.98 -13.09 -10.55
CA LEU A 211 1.46 -14.45 -10.36
C LEU A 211 2.48 -14.87 -11.44
N GLU A 212 2.29 -14.45 -12.68
CA GLU A 212 3.25 -14.65 -13.76
C GLU A 212 4.59 -13.96 -13.46
N GLU A 213 4.54 -12.69 -13.04
CA GLU A 213 5.75 -11.94 -12.75
C GLU A 213 6.48 -12.45 -11.51
N VAL A 214 5.76 -12.81 -10.44
CA VAL A 214 6.36 -13.44 -9.27
C VAL A 214 7.05 -14.76 -9.63
N LYS A 215 6.40 -15.64 -10.42
CA LYS A 215 7.02 -16.89 -10.91
C LYS A 215 8.28 -16.62 -11.71
N ARG A 216 8.26 -15.61 -12.58
CA ARG A 216 9.43 -15.21 -13.38
C ARG A 216 10.60 -14.78 -12.48
N LEU A 217 10.32 -13.92 -11.48
CA LEU A 217 11.35 -13.44 -10.54
C LEU A 217 11.90 -14.55 -9.66
N LEU A 218 11.04 -15.42 -9.11
CA LEU A 218 11.46 -16.59 -8.34
C LEU A 218 12.37 -17.53 -9.13
N LYS A 219 12.11 -17.70 -10.44
CA LYS A 219 12.99 -18.47 -11.32
C LYS A 219 14.32 -17.75 -11.55
N GLN A 220 14.29 -16.43 -11.77
CA GLN A 220 15.47 -15.60 -12.03
C GLN A 220 16.44 -15.62 -10.85
N TYR A 221 15.93 -15.50 -9.64
CA TYR A 221 16.72 -15.39 -8.39
C TYR A 221 16.74 -16.69 -7.58
N SER A 222 16.46 -17.83 -8.21
CA SER A 222 16.26 -19.13 -7.52
C SER A 222 17.43 -19.63 -6.66
N LYS A 223 18.61 -19.03 -6.77
CA LYS A 223 19.80 -19.36 -5.98
C LYS A 223 20.03 -18.41 -4.79
N GLU A 224 19.13 -17.47 -4.58
CA GLU A 224 19.25 -16.45 -3.54
C GLU A 224 18.22 -16.69 -2.42
N GLU A 225 18.50 -16.12 -1.25
CA GLU A 225 17.51 -16.03 -0.19
C GLU A 225 16.45 -15.01 -0.60
N ILE A 226 15.19 -15.46 -0.70
CA ILE A 226 14.08 -14.65 -1.21
C ILE A 226 13.01 -14.48 -0.14
N SER A 227 12.39 -13.29 -0.10
CA SER A 227 11.11 -13.07 0.56
C SER A 227 10.13 -12.41 -0.39
N ILE A 228 8.82 -12.58 -0.14
CA ILE A 228 7.76 -11.90 -0.87
C ILE A 228 7.04 -10.98 0.12
N SER A 229 7.05 -9.69 -0.16
CA SER A 229 6.32 -8.70 0.64
C SER A 229 5.17 -8.11 -0.17
N VAL A 230 4.01 -7.98 0.47
CA VAL A 230 2.81 -7.38 -0.12
C VAL A 230 2.45 -6.14 0.69
N ALA A 231 2.32 -5.00 0.03
CA ALA A 231 1.95 -3.73 0.66
C ALA A 231 0.64 -3.21 0.06
N GLY A 232 -0.25 -2.69 0.91
CA GLY A 232 -1.53 -2.17 0.43
C GLY A 232 -2.17 -1.16 1.39
N GLN A 233 -3.11 -0.37 0.84
CA GLN A 233 -3.94 0.54 1.62
C GLN A 233 -5.37 0.52 1.09
N SER A 234 -6.38 0.50 2.00
CA SER A 234 -7.80 0.50 1.62
C SER A 234 -8.14 -0.67 0.69
N LEU A 235 -8.79 -0.44 -0.47
CA LEU A 235 -8.97 -1.44 -1.53
C LEU A 235 -7.67 -2.21 -1.82
N GLY A 236 -6.53 -1.52 -1.88
CA GLY A 236 -5.24 -2.15 -2.11
C GLY A 236 -4.84 -3.13 -1.00
N SER A 237 -5.27 -2.91 0.24
CA SER A 237 -5.09 -3.88 1.33
C SER A 237 -5.94 -5.13 1.14
N SER A 238 -7.16 -4.98 0.64
CA SER A 238 -8.04 -6.11 0.32
C SER A 238 -7.49 -6.94 -0.83
N LEU A 239 -7.01 -6.28 -1.90
CA LEU A 239 -6.31 -6.95 -3.01
C LEU A 239 -5.01 -7.62 -2.53
N GLY A 240 -4.26 -6.96 -1.66
CA GLY A 240 -3.06 -7.50 -1.02
C GLY A 240 -3.34 -8.76 -0.19
N THR A 241 -4.46 -8.77 0.54
CA THR A 241 -4.92 -9.96 1.29
C THR A 241 -5.20 -11.13 0.36
N LEU A 242 -5.99 -10.90 -0.71
CA LEU A 242 -6.30 -11.94 -1.70
C LEU A 242 -5.02 -12.43 -2.39
N CYS A 243 -4.15 -11.51 -2.80
CA CYS A 243 -2.89 -11.80 -3.47
C CYS A 243 -1.93 -12.64 -2.61
N ALA A 244 -1.73 -12.25 -1.35
CA ALA A 244 -0.84 -12.97 -0.44
C ALA A 244 -1.33 -14.40 -0.16
N ILE A 245 -2.64 -14.56 0.05
CA ILE A 245 -3.29 -15.88 0.23
C ILE A 245 -3.17 -16.71 -1.05
N ASP A 246 -3.45 -16.12 -2.22
CA ASP A 246 -3.38 -16.80 -3.52
C ASP A 246 -1.97 -17.34 -3.82
N ILE A 247 -0.94 -16.54 -3.55
CA ILE A 247 0.47 -16.94 -3.73
C ILE A 247 0.77 -18.19 -2.90
N VAL A 248 0.29 -18.26 -1.66
CA VAL A 248 0.60 -19.37 -0.75
C VAL A 248 -0.28 -20.59 -1.02
N VAL A 249 -1.59 -20.41 -1.22
CA VAL A 249 -2.54 -21.49 -1.57
C VAL A 249 -2.10 -22.22 -2.83
N ASN A 250 -1.66 -21.48 -3.85
CA ASN A 250 -1.22 -22.03 -5.12
C ASN A 250 0.28 -22.35 -5.16
N GLN A 251 0.96 -22.35 -4.00
CA GLN A 251 2.37 -22.72 -3.84
C GLN A 251 3.33 -21.98 -4.79
N ILE A 252 2.97 -20.74 -5.16
CA ILE A 252 3.80 -19.90 -6.02
C ILE A 252 5.10 -19.53 -5.30
N ASN A 253 5.01 -19.22 -4.02
CA ASN A 253 6.14 -18.87 -3.15
C ASN A 253 7.07 -20.07 -2.87
N LYS A 254 6.69 -21.30 -3.21
CA LYS A 254 7.38 -22.50 -2.76
C LYS A 254 7.53 -22.49 -1.23
N GLU A 255 8.78 -22.41 -0.73
CA GLU A 255 9.08 -22.35 0.71
C GLU A 255 9.39 -20.94 1.21
N PHE A 256 9.46 -19.96 0.33
CA PHE A 256 9.80 -18.58 0.71
C PHE A 256 8.68 -17.93 1.53
N PRO A 257 9.03 -17.11 2.54
CA PRO A 257 8.03 -16.43 3.36
C PRO A 257 7.30 -15.37 2.55
N VAL A 258 6.00 -15.24 2.81
CA VAL A 258 5.13 -14.19 2.29
C VAL A 258 4.63 -13.37 3.47
N THR A 259 4.85 -12.05 3.43
CA THR A 259 4.38 -11.12 4.46
C THR A 259 3.57 -10.00 3.83
N ALA A 260 2.38 -9.72 4.36
CA ALA A 260 1.56 -8.60 3.93
C ALA A 260 1.49 -7.52 5.02
N PHE A 261 1.74 -6.26 4.63
CA PHE A 261 1.63 -5.04 5.44
C PHE A 261 0.49 -4.20 4.88
N LEU A 262 -0.62 -4.16 5.61
CA LEU A 262 -1.90 -3.67 5.11
C LEU A 262 -2.44 -2.54 5.98
N LEU A 263 -2.60 -1.35 5.41
CA LEU A 263 -3.03 -0.16 6.12
C LEU A 263 -4.50 0.16 5.82
N GLY A 264 -5.32 0.33 6.85
CA GLY A 264 -6.73 0.62 6.70
C GLY A 264 -7.49 -0.45 5.91
N CYS A 265 -7.18 -1.72 6.16
CA CYS A 265 -7.71 -2.85 5.40
C CYS A 265 -9.20 -3.10 5.71
N PRO A 266 -10.12 -3.01 4.74
CA PRO A 266 -11.47 -3.54 4.89
C PRO A 266 -11.46 -5.06 5.07
N ARG A 267 -12.51 -5.61 5.69
CA ARG A 267 -12.67 -7.07 5.82
C ARG A 267 -12.88 -7.71 4.45
N VAL A 268 -12.21 -8.83 4.19
CA VAL A 268 -12.15 -9.43 2.84
C VAL A 268 -13.03 -10.66 2.69
N GLY A 269 -13.24 -11.41 3.76
CA GLY A 269 -14.01 -12.66 3.71
C GLY A 269 -14.62 -13.04 5.05
N GLU A 270 -15.32 -14.16 5.07
CA GLU A 270 -16.07 -14.66 6.22
C GLU A 270 -15.26 -15.67 7.05
N ALA A 271 -15.90 -16.34 8.01
CA ALA A 271 -15.23 -17.22 8.98
C ALA A 271 -14.43 -18.38 8.34
N ASN A 272 -14.91 -18.98 7.24
CA ASN A 272 -14.17 -20.06 6.57
C ASN A 272 -12.96 -19.52 5.82
N PHE A 273 -13.03 -18.30 5.28
CA PHE A 273 -11.88 -17.62 4.70
C PHE A 273 -10.80 -17.37 5.78
N LYS A 274 -11.20 -16.90 6.96
CA LYS A 274 -10.30 -16.76 8.12
C LYS A 274 -9.70 -18.10 8.57
N LYS A 275 -10.50 -19.16 8.58
CA LYS A 275 -10.03 -20.51 8.90
C LYS A 275 -9.02 -21.01 7.87
N ALA A 276 -9.29 -20.80 6.58
CA ALA A 276 -8.36 -21.14 5.51
C ALA A 276 -7.02 -20.40 5.69
N TYR A 277 -7.04 -19.07 5.93
CA TYR A 277 -5.84 -18.29 6.22
C TYR A 277 -5.02 -18.86 7.39
N LYS A 278 -5.66 -19.23 8.50
CA LYS A 278 -4.99 -19.77 9.70
C LYS A 278 -4.22 -21.06 9.44
N ASN A 279 -4.59 -21.81 8.42
CA ASN A 279 -3.93 -23.06 8.02
C ASN A 279 -2.74 -22.85 7.08
N LEU A 280 -2.54 -21.62 6.56
CA LEU A 280 -1.46 -21.32 5.64
C LEU A 280 -0.14 -21.11 6.40
N LYS A 281 0.80 -22.01 6.17
CA LYS A 281 2.17 -21.84 6.64
C LYS A 281 2.90 -20.84 5.75
N ASN A 282 3.92 -20.18 6.26
CA ASN A 282 4.74 -19.20 5.53
C ASN A 282 3.98 -17.95 5.03
N LEU A 283 2.76 -17.71 5.53
CA LEU A 283 2.02 -16.47 5.30
C LEU A 283 1.83 -15.72 6.61
N ARG A 284 2.16 -14.43 6.60
CA ARG A 284 1.92 -13.52 7.72
C ARG A 284 1.27 -12.25 7.21
N ILE A 285 0.26 -11.78 7.92
CA ILE A 285 -0.47 -10.56 7.59
C ILE A 285 -0.47 -9.67 8.83
N LEU A 286 0.05 -8.45 8.69
CA LEU A 286 -0.05 -7.40 9.68
C LEU A 286 -0.95 -6.28 9.14
N ARG A 287 -2.08 -6.07 9.81
CA ARG A 287 -3.00 -4.97 9.53
C ARG A 287 -2.71 -3.82 10.47
N VAL A 288 -2.58 -2.62 9.93
CA VAL A 288 -2.57 -1.40 10.73
C VAL A 288 -3.94 -0.75 10.64
N THR A 289 -4.59 -0.56 11.79
CA THR A 289 -5.89 0.11 11.89
C THR A 289 -5.77 1.38 12.71
N ASN A 290 -6.55 2.41 12.36
CA ASN A 290 -6.61 3.67 13.10
C ASN A 290 -7.94 3.74 13.86
N VAL A 291 -7.90 4.09 15.14
CA VAL A 291 -9.09 4.16 16.01
C VAL A 291 -10.22 4.97 15.38
N SER A 292 -9.87 6.10 14.78
CA SER A 292 -10.83 7.05 14.16
C SER A 292 -11.22 6.70 12.72
N ASP A 293 -10.65 5.64 12.13
CA ASP A 293 -10.98 5.23 10.77
C ASP A 293 -12.18 4.26 10.77
N PRO A 294 -13.32 4.64 10.14
CA PRO A 294 -14.48 3.76 10.06
C PRO A 294 -14.33 2.63 9.03
N ILE A 295 -13.49 2.80 7.99
CA ILE A 295 -13.46 1.91 6.82
C ILE A 295 -13.16 0.44 7.17
N PRO A 296 -12.16 0.11 8.02
CA PRO A 296 -11.90 -1.28 8.39
C PRO A 296 -13.09 -1.97 9.11
N LYS A 297 -14.01 -1.18 9.65
CA LYS A 297 -15.15 -1.65 10.46
C LYS A 297 -16.49 -1.63 9.72
N LEU A 298 -16.57 -0.99 8.53
CA LEU A 298 -17.84 -0.77 7.83
C LEU A 298 -18.54 -2.06 7.42
N MET A 299 -17.79 -3.06 6.96
CA MET A 299 -18.38 -4.31 6.47
C MET A 299 -18.57 -5.30 7.61
N GLU A 300 -19.80 -5.36 8.15
CA GLU A 300 -20.13 -6.32 9.19
C GLU A 300 -20.67 -7.63 8.60
N ARG A 301 -21.55 -7.57 7.61
CA ARG A 301 -22.20 -8.75 6.99
C ARG A 301 -22.36 -8.56 5.50
N GLY A 302 -22.22 -9.65 4.74
CA GLY A 302 -22.49 -9.71 3.31
C GLY A 302 -23.54 -10.77 2.99
N GLN A 303 -24.34 -10.51 1.97
CA GLN A 303 -25.30 -11.48 1.43
C GLN A 303 -24.54 -12.47 0.55
N VAL A 304 -24.83 -13.75 0.71
CA VAL A 304 -24.25 -14.80 -0.14
C VAL A 304 -24.89 -14.72 -1.53
N GLU A 305 -24.07 -14.61 -2.57
CA GLU A 305 -24.55 -14.53 -3.95
C GLU A 305 -25.34 -15.78 -4.32
N GLY A 306 -26.48 -15.57 -4.98
CA GLY A 306 -27.40 -16.65 -5.34
C GLY A 306 -28.39 -17.04 -4.23
N SER A 307 -28.28 -16.47 -3.03
CA SER A 307 -29.24 -16.68 -1.93
C SER A 307 -29.92 -15.37 -1.54
N ALA A 308 -31.25 -15.39 -1.47
CA ALA A 308 -32.03 -14.24 -1.02
C ALA A 308 -31.99 -14.04 0.51
N THR A 309 -31.66 -15.07 1.28
CA THR A 309 -31.82 -15.09 2.73
C THR A 309 -30.53 -15.34 3.52
N GLU A 310 -29.49 -15.80 2.86
CA GLU A 310 -28.23 -16.16 3.55
C GLU A 310 -27.30 -14.95 3.68
N TRP A 311 -26.97 -14.59 4.92
CA TRP A 311 -26.03 -13.55 5.29
C TRP A 311 -24.91 -14.09 6.17
N ARG A 312 -23.68 -13.74 5.87
CA ARG A 312 -22.50 -14.11 6.66
C ARG A 312 -21.79 -12.88 7.20
N ALA A 313 -21.24 -13.02 8.39
CA ALA A 313 -20.38 -11.98 8.96
C ALA A 313 -19.00 -11.99 8.29
N TYR A 314 -18.49 -10.79 8.00
CA TYR A 314 -17.09 -10.64 7.62
C TYR A 314 -16.17 -10.77 8.83
N GLU A 315 -15.01 -11.35 8.62
CA GLU A 315 -14.02 -11.60 9.66
C GLU A 315 -12.67 -10.97 9.31
N ASP A 316 -11.97 -10.48 10.32
CA ASP A 316 -10.63 -9.99 10.19
C ASP A 316 -9.61 -11.15 10.10
N VAL A 317 -8.61 -11.00 9.20
CA VAL A 317 -7.49 -11.95 9.06
C VAL A 317 -6.16 -11.28 9.40
N GLY A 318 -5.22 -12.05 9.96
CA GLY A 318 -3.90 -11.57 10.35
C GLY A 318 -3.86 -10.92 11.73
N PHE A 319 -2.68 -10.38 12.04
CA PHE A 319 -2.40 -9.63 13.27
C PHE A 319 -2.78 -8.18 13.11
N GLU A 320 -3.06 -7.49 14.21
CA GLU A 320 -3.48 -6.10 14.20
C GLU A 320 -2.54 -5.22 15.01
N LEU A 321 -2.10 -4.13 14.42
CA LEU A 321 -1.51 -2.99 15.09
C LEU A 321 -2.53 -1.85 15.08
N VAL A 322 -2.98 -1.43 16.25
CA VAL A 322 -3.91 -0.29 16.38
C VAL A 322 -3.12 0.96 16.66
N ILE A 323 -3.36 2.00 15.87
CA ILE A 323 -2.83 3.35 16.09
C ILE A 323 -3.96 4.32 16.42
N ASP A 324 -3.65 5.39 17.13
CA ASP A 324 -4.60 6.44 17.45
C ASP A 324 -4.07 7.82 17.02
N THR A 325 -4.49 8.27 15.86
CA THR A 325 -4.08 9.57 15.32
C THR A 325 -4.80 10.75 15.96
N THR A 326 -5.87 10.52 16.74
CA THR A 326 -6.56 11.60 17.47
C THR A 326 -5.68 12.20 18.56
N LYS A 327 -4.67 11.46 19.01
CA LYS A 327 -3.67 11.92 19.99
C LYS A 327 -2.60 12.83 19.40
N SER A 328 -2.54 12.97 18.07
CA SER A 328 -1.53 13.81 17.44
C SER A 328 -1.81 15.29 17.66
N GLU A 329 -0.83 16.01 18.22
CA GLU A 329 -0.91 17.46 18.36
C GLU A 329 -0.89 18.21 17.02
N TYR A 330 -0.45 17.56 15.93
CA TYR A 330 -0.28 18.15 14.61
C TYR A 330 -1.58 18.21 13.81
N LEU A 331 -2.49 17.26 14.05
CA LEU A 331 -3.69 17.08 13.23
C LEU A 331 -4.86 17.94 13.68
N LYS A 332 -5.68 18.36 12.73
CA LYS A 332 -7.02 18.93 12.99
C LYS A 332 -7.91 17.88 13.64
N LYS A 333 -8.92 18.31 14.35
CA LYS A 333 -10.00 17.43 14.82
C LYS A 333 -10.92 17.05 13.66
N ASP A 334 -11.59 15.92 13.77
CA ASP A 334 -12.62 15.46 12.84
C ASP A 334 -12.18 15.31 11.38
N ILE A 335 -10.91 14.97 11.16
CA ILE A 335 -10.38 14.68 9.83
C ILE A 335 -10.84 13.31 9.32
N PHE A 336 -10.85 13.13 8.00
CA PHE A 336 -11.03 11.81 7.39
C PHE A 336 -9.74 10.99 7.54
N SER A 337 -9.67 10.20 8.59
CA SER A 337 -8.47 9.52 9.06
C SER A 337 -8.06 8.28 8.22
N HIS A 338 -8.84 7.94 7.18
CA HIS A 338 -8.53 6.82 6.27
C HIS A 338 -7.43 7.13 5.25
N MET A 339 -6.93 8.35 5.22
CA MET A 339 -5.87 8.75 4.28
C MET A 339 -4.53 8.13 4.65
N LEU A 340 -3.82 7.63 3.63
CA LEU A 340 -2.57 6.91 3.83
C LEU A 340 -1.49 7.73 4.53
N GLU A 341 -1.35 9.04 4.20
CA GLU A 341 -0.39 9.92 4.88
C GLU A 341 -0.75 10.13 6.36
N VAL A 342 -2.02 10.09 6.74
CA VAL A 342 -2.46 10.10 8.14
C VAL A 342 -2.05 8.82 8.85
N TYR A 343 -2.18 7.66 8.20
CA TYR A 343 -1.68 6.39 8.73
C TYR A 343 -0.17 6.40 8.94
N LEU A 344 0.60 6.87 7.95
CA LEU A 344 2.07 6.94 8.05
C LEU A 344 2.52 7.90 9.15
N HIS A 345 1.82 9.02 9.34
CA HIS A 345 2.03 9.92 10.45
C HIS A 345 1.71 9.24 11.79
N GLY A 346 0.59 8.52 11.86
CA GLY A 346 0.18 7.75 13.03
C GLY A 346 1.23 6.69 13.42
N ILE A 347 1.71 5.93 12.45
CA ILE A 347 2.78 4.94 12.66
C ILE A 347 4.06 5.64 13.15
N ALA A 348 4.41 6.80 12.58
CA ALA A 348 5.61 7.53 12.99
C ALA A 348 5.59 7.99 14.46
N GLY A 349 4.40 8.21 15.04
CA GLY A 349 4.28 8.82 16.37
C GLY A 349 3.55 8.01 17.43
N THR A 350 2.94 6.85 17.12
CA THR A 350 2.21 6.04 18.12
C THR A 350 3.15 5.42 19.17
N HIS A 351 2.68 5.35 20.42
CA HIS A 351 3.30 4.65 21.54
C HIS A 351 2.31 3.70 22.22
N GLY A 352 1.50 2.99 21.40
CA GLY A 352 0.40 2.16 21.88
C GLY A 352 -0.86 2.99 22.21
N LEU A 353 -1.95 2.30 22.56
CA LEU A 353 -3.23 2.95 22.85
C LEU A 353 -3.22 3.77 24.13
N GLU A 354 -2.38 3.42 25.10
CA GLU A 354 -2.26 4.15 26.39
C GLU A 354 -1.19 5.23 26.35
N GLY A 355 -0.24 5.16 25.40
CA GLY A 355 0.88 6.10 25.29
C GLY A 355 0.48 7.46 24.70
N GLU A 356 1.32 8.46 24.90
CA GLU A 356 1.20 9.76 24.25
C GLU A 356 1.71 9.69 22.81
N PHE A 357 1.18 10.55 21.94
CA PHE A 357 1.68 10.67 20.57
C PHE A 357 2.98 11.49 20.54
N LYS A 358 4.05 10.90 19.98
CA LYS A 358 5.32 11.59 19.80
C LYS A 358 6.08 11.02 18.61
N LEU A 359 6.46 11.88 17.67
CA LEU A 359 7.21 11.44 16.50
C LEU A 359 8.57 10.82 16.89
N GLU A 360 8.74 9.54 16.66
CA GLU A 360 9.99 8.80 16.84
C GLU A 360 10.79 8.69 15.53
N ILE A 361 10.10 8.66 14.38
CA ILE A 361 10.73 8.73 13.06
C ILE A 361 10.67 10.19 12.59
N ASN A 362 11.80 10.70 12.11
CA ASN A 362 11.88 12.03 11.51
C ASN A 362 11.24 12.00 10.10
N ARG A 363 9.92 12.05 10.07
CA ARG A 363 9.11 12.15 8.86
C ARG A 363 8.51 13.55 8.81
N ASP A 364 8.70 14.24 7.67
CA ASP A 364 8.19 15.60 7.49
C ASP A 364 6.66 15.60 7.61
N ILE A 365 6.14 16.42 8.54
CA ILE A 365 4.69 16.55 8.76
C ILE A 365 3.99 17.14 7.54
N ALA A 366 4.68 17.90 6.70
CA ALA A 366 4.11 18.47 5.48
C ALA A 366 3.50 17.40 4.56
N LEU A 367 4.01 16.18 4.60
CA LEU A 367 3.50 15.06 3.82
C LEU A 367 2.03 14.74 4.13
N VAL A 368 1.58 15.02 5.34
CA VAL A 368 0.18 14.79 5.75
C VAL A 368 -0.80 15.61 4.91
N ASN A 369 -0.44 16.87 4.56
CA ASN A 369 -1.28 17.72 3.70
C ASN A 369 -1.05 17.52 2.20
N LYS A 370 -0.31 16.50 1.80
CA LYS A 370 0.03 16.23 0.39
C LYS A 370 -1.19 16.18 -0.54
N GLN A 371 -2.26 15.50 -0.09
CA GLN A 371 -3.50 15.30 -0.87
C GLN A 371 -4.76 15.74 -0.12
N GLY A 372 -4.65 16.55 0.90
CA GLY A 372 -5.79 16.99 1.71
C GLY A 372 -5.45 18.15 2.63
N ASP A 373 -6.33 18.38 3.60
CA ASP A 373 -6.24 19.42 4.62
C ASP A 373 -6.41 18.78 6.01
N TYR A 374 -5.32 18.29 6.58
CA TYR A 374 -5.36 17.51 7.82
C TYR A 374 -4.54 18.10 8.94
N LEU A 375 -3.54 18.95 8.62
CA LEU A 375 -2.71 19.64 9.59
C LEU A 375 -3.39 20.90 10.11
N LYS A 376 -3.15 21.23 11.38
CA LYS A 376 -3.55 22.51 11.95
C LYS A 376 -2.89 23.68 11.21
N ASP A 377 -3.63 24.78 11.06
CA ASP A 377 -3.21 25.96 10.27
C ASP A 377 -1.96 26.64 10.84
N GLU A 378 -1.70 26.50 12.14
CA GLU A 378 -0.52 27.03 12.83
C GLU A 378 0.82 26.52 12.26
N TYR A 379 0.83 25.40 11.56
CA TYR A 379 2.04 24.87 10.90
C TYR A 379 2.32 25.52 9.55
N GLY A 380 1.40 26.30 9.01
CA GLY A 380 1.59 27.08 7.77
C GLY A 380 1.79 26.22 6.51
N ILE A 381 1.38 24.95 6.53
CA ILE A 381 1.53 24.02 5.42
C ILE A 381 0.29 24.08 4.52
N PRO A 382 0.43 24.43 3.23
CA PRO A 382 -0.70 24.50 2.31
C PRO A 382 -1.46 23.19 2.20
N THR A 383 -2.76 23.28 1.98
CA THR A 383 -3.62 22.11 1.72
C THR A 383 -3.36 21.54 0.34
N SER A 384 -3.44 20.21 0.18
CA SER A 384 -3.33 19.52 -1.12
C SER A 384 -2.15 20.03 -1.97
N TRP A 385 -1.00 20.25 -1.34
CA TRP A 385 0.14 20.92 -1.98
C TRP A 385 0.86 20.06 -3.04
N TRP A 386 0.56 18.76 -3.12
CA TRP A 386 1.14 17.90 -4.14
C TRP A 386 0.54 18.23 -5.51
N ILE A 387 1.31 18.98 -6.28
CA ILE A 387 0.98 19.32 -7.65
C ILE A 387 2.08 18.75 -8.53
N GLU A 388 1.71 17.90 -9.47
CA GLU A 388 2.67 17.37 -10.42
C GLU A 388 3.05 18.44 -11.43
N LYS A 389 4.30 18.79 -11.43
CA LYS A 389 4.85 19.76 -12.38
C LYS A 389 4.80 19.15 -13.77
N ASN A 390 4.15 19.87 -14.70
CA ASN A 390 4.03 19.52 -16.11
C ASN A 390 3.36 18.16 -16.41
N LYS A 391 2.86 17.46 -15.42
CA LYS A 391 2.12 16.18 -15.58
C LYS A 391 2.83 15.16 -16.49
N GLY A 392 4.14 15.03 -16.36
CA GLY A 392 4.97 14.16 -17.19
C GLY A 392 5.35 14.71 -18.56
N MET A 393 4.86 15.89 -18.94
CA MET A 393 5.34 16.57 -20.14
C MET A 393 6.74 17.16 -19.91
N VAL A 394 7.64 16.95 -20.85
CA VAL A 394 9.01 17.47 -20.79
C VAL A 394 9.32 18.24 -22.08
N GLN A 395 9.85 19.44 -21.90
CA GLN A 395 10.28 20.25 -23.04
C GLN A 395 11.60 19.69 -23.61
N GLN A 396 11.65 19.53 -24.91
CA GLN A 396 12.83 19.13 -25.65
C GLN A 396 13.69 20.30 -25.98
N GLU A 397 14.92 20.08 -26.46
CA GLU A 397 15.84 21.12 -26.85
C GLU A 397 15.34 22.00 -28.02
N ASP A 398 14.53 21.43 -28.90
CA ASP A 398 13.88 22.13 -30.01
C ASP A 398 12.67 22.98 -29.60
N GLY A 399 12.34 22.98 -28.29
CA GLY A 399 11.19 23.70 -27.72
C GLY A 399 9.87 22.93 -27.78
N SER A 400 9.82 21.77 -28.43
CA SER A 400 8.63 20.91 -28.43
C SER A 400 8.39 20.24 -27.05
N TRP A 401 7.15 19.83 -26.78
CA TRP A 401 6.80 19.13 -25.54
C TRP A 401 6.37 17.71 -25.85
N ILE A 402 6.98 16.75 -25.18
CA ILE A 402 6.61 15.34 -25.28
C ILE A 402 6.23 14.77 -23.91
N LEU A 403 5.32 13.79 -23.90
CA LEU A 403 5.03 13.00 -22.71
C LEU A 403 6.09 11.90 -22.62
N ILE A 404 6.94 12.00 -21.60
CA ILE A 404 7.93 10.97 -21.29
C ILE A 404 7.61 10.32 -19.96
N ASP A 405 8.38 9.32 -19.58
CA ASP A 405 8.17 8.56 -18.34
C ASP A 405 6.80 7.90 -18.28
N HIS A 406 6.19 7.67 -19.44
CA HIS A 406 4.93 6.96 -19.57
C HIS A 406 5.17 5.53 -20.06
N GLU A 407 4.40 4.59 -19.54
CA GLU A 407 4.44 3.23 -20.07
C GLU A 407 3.89 3.25 -21.51
N THR A 408 4.66 2.79 -22.46
CA THR A 408 4.26 2.83 -23.86
C THR A 408 3.02 1.95 -24.03
N LEU A 409 1.90 2.57 -24.33
CA LEU A 409 0.75 1.86 -24.84
C LEU A 409 1.13 1.38 -26.24
N PHE A 410 1.37 0.10 -26.40
CA PHE A 410 1.57 -0.46 -27.73
C PHE A 410 0.33 -0.22 -28.56
N LEU A 411 0.52 0.55 -29.60
CA LEU A 411 -0.46 0.80 -30.65
C LEU A 411 -0.75 -0.49 -31.41
#